data_4d4753bf82707b5a6563753672c954fd
#
_entry.id   4d4753bf82707b5a6563753672c954fd
#
_cell.length_a   1.000
_cell.length_b   1.000
_cell.length_c   1.000
_cell.angle_alpha   90.00
_cell.angle_beta   90.00
_cell.angle_gamma   90.00
#
_symmetry.space_group_name_H-M   'P 1'
#
loop_
_entity.id
_entity.type
_entity.pdbx_description
1 polymer ?
#
loop_
_entity_poly.entity_id
_entity_poly.type
_entity_poly.pdbx_seq_one_letter_code
_entity_poly.pdbx_strand_id
1 'polypeptide(L)'
;MAKILQDLSIGDNLCRIRKNRGLTQNDVCAKMAILGRPMLQSTYAQIESGVRNIFVSDLIVLKRIFRVEYSAFFENLEPIPKQAKGDVE
;
A
#
# COMPACT_ATOMS: atom_id res chain seq x y z
N MET A 1 20.27 -7.02 -4.86
CA MET A 1 18.82 -7.22 -4.86
C MET A 1 18.11 -5.93 -5.22
N ALA A 2 17.18 -6.00 -6.15
CA ALA A 2 16.43 -4.83 -6.57
C ALA A 2 15.39 -4.48 -5.51
N LYS A 3 15.18 -3.18 -5.31
CA LYS A 3 14.17 -2.67 -4.38
C LYS A 3 13.37 -1.58 -5.06
N ILE A 4 12.06 -1.57 -4.78
CA ILE A 4 11.20 -0.44 -5.10
C ILE A 4 11.03 0.34 -3.81
N LEU A 5 11.37 1.62 -3.84
CA LEU A 5 11.25 2.48 -2.67
C LEU A 5 9.95 3.29 -2.76
N GLN A 6 9.21 3.32 -1.67
CA GLN A 6 7.99 4.09 -1.58
C GLN A 6 8.33 5.48 -1.03
N ASP A 7 8.53 6.44 -1.93
CA ASP A 7 8.75 7.83 -1.57
C ASP A 7 7.44 8.63 -1.50
N LEU A 8 6.34 8.03 -1.99
CA LEU A 8 4.99 8.53 -1.85
C LEU A 8 4.18 7.47 -1.12
N SER A 9 3.31 7.89 -0.22
CA SER A 9 2.44 6.95 0.47
C SER A 9 1.25 6.58 -0.41
N ILE A 10 0.95 5.28 -0.49
CA ILE A 10 -0.29 4.79 -1.08
C ILE A 10 -1.36 4.56 0.00
N GLY A 11 -1.08 4.98 1.25
CA GLY A 11 -1.93 4.66 2.39
C GLY A 11 -3.36 5.19 2.26
N ASP A 12 -3.52 6.42 1.79
CA ASP A 12 -4.86 7.00 1.61
C ASP A 12 -5.67 6.21 0.58
N ASN A 13 -5.03 5.77 -0.50
CA ASN A 13 -5.69 4.95 -1.51
C ASN A 13 -6.09 3.59 -0.93
N LEU A 14 -5.21 2.97 -0.14
CA LEU A 14 -5.54 1.71 0.54
C LEU A 14 -6.75 1.88 1.47
N CYS A 15 -6.77 2.96 2.24
CA CYS A 15 -7.86 3.25 3.16
C CYS A 15 -9.18 3.42 2.40
N ARG A 16 -9.18 4.20 1.33
CA ARG A 16 -10.35 4.45 0.51
C ARG A 16 -10.88 3.15 -0.10
N ILE A 17 -9.99 2.36 -0.70
CA ILE A 17 -10.36 1.10 -1.34
C ILE A 17 -10.94 0.14 -0.29
N ARG A 18 -10.28 0.03 0.86
CA ARG A 18 -10.77 -0.83 1.95
C ARG A 18 -12.17 -0.44 2.39
N LYS A 19 -12.40 0.85 2.62
CA LYS A 19 -13.72 1.34 3.05
C LYS A 19 -14.77 1.10 1.98
N ASN A 20 -14.42 1.28 0.71
CA ASN A 20 -15.33 1.02 -0.40
C ASN A 20 -15.73 -0.45 -0.49
N ARG A 21 -14.88 -1.35 0.02
CA ARG A 21 -15.20 -2.78 0.07
C ARG A 21 -15.92 -3.17 1.36
N GLY A 22 -16.19 -2.22 2.26
CA GLY A 22 -16.86 -2.50 3.51
C GLY A 22 -16.03 -3.29 4.51
N LEU A 23 -14.70 -3.20 4.42
CA LEU A 23 -13.81 -3.97 5.27
C LEU A 23 -13.21 -3.10 6.37
N THR A 24 -13.10 -3.65 7.58
CA THR A 24 -12.30 -3.05 8.65
C THR A 24 -10.83 -3.39 8.44
N GLN A 25 -9.95 -2.70 9.17
CA GLN A 25 -8.52 -3.06 9.14
C GLN A 25 -8.29 -4.49 9.65
N ASN A 26 -9.04 -4.91 10.68
CA ASN A 26 -8.95 -6.28 11.17
C ASN A 26 -9.42 -7.30 10.13
N ASP A 27 -10.46 -6.98 9.36
CA ASP A 27 -10.93 -7.84 8.28
C ASP A 27 -9.82 -8.07 7.26
N VAL A 28 -9.13 -7.01 6.88
CA VAL A 28 -8.04 -7.11 5.90
C VAL A 28 -6.91 -7.97 6.46
N CYS A 29 -6.53 -7.77 7.71
CA CYS A 29 -5.46 -8.56 8.33
C CYS A 29 -5.83 -10.03 8.42
N ALA A 30 -7.09 -10.34 8.74
CA ALA A 30 -7.56 -11.73 8.75
C ALA A 30 -7.45 -12.38 7.37
N LYS A 31 -7.83 -11.65 6.32
CA LYS A 31 -7.71 -12.14 4.95
C LYS A 31 -6.26 -12.30 4.51
N MET A 32 -5.39 -11.39 4.92
CA MET A 32 -3.95 -11.48 4.65
C MET A 32 -3.35 -12.73 5.27
N ALA A 33 -3.73 -13.05 6.50
CA ALA A 33 -3.24 -14.25 7.17
C ALA A 33 -3.63 -15.52 6.40
N ILE A 34 -4.87 -15.59 5.92
CA ILE A 34 -5.34 -16.70 5.12
C ILE A 34 -4.52 -16.86 3.84
N LEU A 35 -4.10 -15.75 3.24
CA LEU A 35 -3.33 -15.76 2.00
C LEU A 35 -1.82 -15.86 2.24
N GLY A 36 -1.40 -16.16 3.46
CA GLY A 36 0.01 -16.44 3.75
C GLY A 36 0.88 -15.23 4.06
N ARG A 37 0.27 -14.06 4.25
CA ARG A 37 1.00 -12.83 4.60
C ARG A 37 0.40 -12.20 5.87
N PRO A 38 0.50 -12.89 7.03
CA PRO A 38 -0.07 -12.33 8.25
C PRO A 38 0.56 -11.00 8.60
N MET A 39 -0.26 -10.08 9.11
CA MET A 39 0.16 -8.75 9.49
C MET A 39 -0.63 -8.32 10.72
N LEU A 40 0.06 -7.67 11.67
CA LEU A 40 -0.62 -7.10 12.82
C LEU A 40 -1.47 -5.92 12.38
N GLN A 41 -2.62 -5.74 13.02
CA GLN A 41 -3.52 -4.62 12.71
C GLN A 41 -2.80 -3.28 12.91
N SER A 42 -1.97 -3.16 13.94
CA SER A 42 -1.20 -1.94 14.17
C SER A 42 -0.21 -1.64 13.04
N THR A 43 0.41 -2.68 12.48
CA THR A 43 1.30 -2.54 11.33
C THR A 43 0.53 -2.08 10.11
N TYR A 44 -0.61 -2.71 9.85
CA TYR A 44 -1.44 -2.32 8.71
C TYR A 44 -1.92 -0.87 8.84
N ALA A 45 -2.33 -0.47 10.05
CA ALA A 45 -2.75 0.91 10.31
C ALA A 45 -1.63 1.91 10.00
N GLN A 46 -0.38 1.57 10.32
CA GLN A 46 0.77 2.41 10.02
C GLN A 46 1.01 2.53 8.50
N ILE A 47 0.73 1.48 7.75
CA ILE A 47 0.81 1.54 6.29
C ILE A 47 -0.24 2.49 5.73
N GLU A 48 -1.47 2.41 6.20
CA GLU A 48 -2.53 3.33 5.76
C GLU A 48 -2.24 4.78 6.15
N SER A 49 -1.63 5.00 7.28
CA SER A 49 -1.30 6.36 7.73
C SER A 49 -0.03 6.93 7.08
N GLY A 50 0.69 6.13 6.31
CA GLY A 50 1.90 6.58 5.62
C GLY A 50 3.16 6.52 6.46
N VAL A 51 3.08 5.98 7.68
CA VAL A 51 4.24 5.91 8.60
C VAL A 51 5.16 4.75 8.25
N ARG A 52 4.64 3.72 7.59
CA ARG A 52 5.39 2.50 7.29
C ARG A 52 5.25 2.14 5.81
N ASN A 53 6.35 1.72 5.21
CA ASN A 53 6.35 1.22 3.84
C ASN A 53 5.69 -0.16 3.77
N ILE A 54 5.26 -0.52 2.57
CA ILE A 54 4.64 -1.81 2.31
C ILE A 54 5.59 -2.66 1.46
N PHE A 55 5.64 -3.95 1.74
CA PHE A 55 6.33 -4.89 0.86
C PHE A 55 5.50 -5.18 -0.39
N VAL A 56 6.19 -5.39 -1.50
CA VAL A 56 5.50 -5.72 -2.76
C VAL A 56 4.63 -6.98 -2.62
N SER A 57 5.11 -7.97 -1.87
CA SER A 57 4.31 -9.19 -1.62
C SER A 57 2.99 -8.86 -0.94
N ASP A 58 3.00 -7.94 0.02
CA ASP A 58 1.77 -7.52 0.70
C ASP A 58 0.84 -6.77 -0.25
N LEU A 59 1.42 -5.94 -1.14
CA LEU A 59 0.64 -5.22 -2.13
C LEU A 59 -0.09 -6.17 -3.07
N ILE A 60 0.58 -7.23 -3.50
CA ILE A 60 -0.01 -8.25 -4.37
C ILE A 60 -1.21 -8.92 -3.66
N VAL A 61 -1.03 -9.24 -2.38
CA VAL A 61 -2.09 -9.86 -1.58
C VAL A 61 -3.27 -8.90 -1.41
N LEU A 62 -2.99 -7.63 -1.13
CA LEU A 62 -4.04 -6.62 -1.00
C LEU A 62 -4.82 -6.43 -2.29
N LYS A 63 -4.15 -6.47 -3.44
CA LYS A 63 -4.85 -6.41 -4.72
C LYS A 63 -5.87 -7.53 -4.84
N ARG A 64 -5.51 -8.73 -4.42
CA ARG A 64 -6.40 -9.89 -4.46
C ARG A 64 -7.57 -9.74 -3.50
N ILE A 65 -7.29 -9.25 -2.29
CA ILE A 65 -8.32 -9.04 -1.27
C ILE A 65 -9.32 -7.97 -1.72
N PHE A 66 -8.83 -6.86 -2.23
CA PHE A 66 -9.67 -5.74 -2.63
C PHE A 66 -10.32 -5.93 -3.99
N ARG A 67 -9.81 -6.84 -4.81
CA ARG A 67 -10.30 -7.10 -6.17
C ARG A 67 -10.27 -5.84 -7.02
N VAL A 68 -9.13 -5.20 -7.05
CA VAL A 68 -8.89 -3.98 -7.83
C VAL A 68 -7.71 -4.19 -8.76
N GLU A 69 -7.55 -3.30 -9.73
CA GLU A 69 -6.35 -3.25 -10.53
C GLU A 69 -5.25 -2.54 -9.75
N TYR A 70 -3.98 -2.85 -10.07
CA TYR A 70 -2.86 -2.19 -9.40
C TYR A 70 -2.91 -0.67 -9.53
N SER A 71 -3.43 -0.16 -10.65
CA SER A 71 -3.55 1.28 -10.85
C SER A 71 -4.38 1.99 -9.77
N ALA A 72 -5.32 1.28 -9.15
CA ALA A 72 -6.14 1.85 -8.09
C ALA A 72 -5.31 2.29 -6.88
N PHE A 73 -4.17 1.62 -6.64
CA PHE A 73 -3.30 1.99 -5.53
C PHE A 73 -2.56 3.30 -5.76
N PHE A 74 -2.47 3.74 -7.01
CA PHE A 74 -1.67 4.91 -7.40
C PHE A 74 -2.53 6.08 -7.87
N GLU A 75 -3.84 5.98 -7.75
CA GLU A 75 -4.74 7.06 -8.17
C GLU A 75 -4.42 8.35 -7.45
N ASN A 76 -4.43 9.45 -8.22
CA ASN A 76 -4.21 10.80 -7.73
C ASN A 76 -2.83 11.03 -7.10
N LEU A 77 -1.89 10.11 -7.32
CA LEU A 77 -0.51 10.31 -6.90
C LEU A 77 0.27 10.93 -8.05
N GLU A 78 1.00 11.98 -7.74
CA GLU A 78 1.87 12.64 -8.69
C GLU A 78 3.31 12.41 -8.30
N PRO A 79 4.21 12.17 -9.26
CA PRO A 79 5.61 11.94 -8.93
C PRO A 79 6.22 13.19 -8.30
N ILE A 80 7.08 12.95 -7.31
CA ILE A 80 7.84 14.04 -6.70
C ILE A 80 8.94 14.41 -7.68
N PRO A 81 8.97 15.66 -8.20
CA PRO A 81 10.02 16.04 -9.13
C PRO A 81 11.36 16.12 -8.44
N LYS A 82 12.40 15.63 -9.10
CA LYS A 82 13.76 15.85 -8.66
C LYS A 82 14.21 17.22 -9.15
N GLN A 83 15.04 17.88 -8.33
CA GLN A 83 15.63 19.13 -8.75
C GLN A 83 16.63 18.82 -9.88
N ALA A 84 16.62 19.67 -10.91
CA ALA A 84 17.50 19.47 -12.05
C ALA A 84 18.98 19.47 -11.64
N LYS A 85 19.33 20.33 -10.66
CA LYS A 85 20.69 20.46 -10.19
C LYS A 85 20.89 19.55 -8.98
N GLY A 86 21.84 18.62 -9.10
CA GLY A 86 22.19 17.72 -8.01
C GLY A 86 21.47 16.41 -8.00
N ASP A 87 20.46 16.22 -8.85
CA ASP A 87 19.67 14.99 -8.92
C ASP A 87 19.98 14.18 -10.16
N VAL A 88 21.16 14.31 -10.67
CA VAL A 88 21.59 13.57 -11.86
C VAL A 88 21.98 12.16 -11.46
N GLU A 89 21.40 11.20 -12.14
CA GLU A 89 21.67 9.79 -11.94
C GLU A 89 22.81 9.31 -12.83
#